data_8d174b84ce3d74db3419341c7566499f
#
_entry.id   8d174b84ce3d74db3419341c7566499f
#
_cell.length_a   1.000
_cell.length_b   1.000
_cell.length_c   1.000
_cell.angle_alpha   90.00
_cell.angle_beta   90.00
_cell.angle_gamma   90.00
#
_symmetry.space_group_name_H-M   'P 1'
#
loop_
_entity.id
_entity.type
_entity.pdbx_description
1 polymer ?
#
loop_
_entity_poly.entity_id
_entity_poly.type
_entity_poly.pdbx_seq_one_letter_code
_entity_poly.pdbx_strand_id
1 'polypeptide(L)'
;MMNVHRSRPGTTLIELLLFLAIMAIVASLTLPMLYTAAENRMLQQTVSIVEQNGAQTIQNIGLKVRNAEKILYPAAGQTASYLVLQTGSGRTNPTIVGVLTGAIIIIQHTIKETVTTEQVGVSEFRVRNTSTSATSQSVAISFHVSRTIRLQQPHSYGQYFDAAIGLLDDDRPTGACNCPPTSCVNGTAIQWYVCDTGICEESTTALVCS
;
A
#
# COMPACT_ATOMS: atom_id res chain seq x y z
N MET A 1 22.13 -58.37 -52.18
CA MET A 1 21.84 -57.31 -51.19
C MET A 1 23.02 -56.33 -51.20
N MET A 2 22.88 -55.18 -51.86
CA MET A 2 23.95 -54.15 -51.96
C MET A 2 23.82 -53.19 -50.79
N ASN A 3 24.80 -53.22 -49.90
CA ASN A 3 24.90 -52.27 -48.77
C ASN A 3 25.42 -50.92 -49.30
N VAL A 4 24.52 -49.96 -49.46
CA VAL A 4 24.89 -48.58 -49.80
C VAL A 4 25.48 -47.91 -48.55
N HIS A 5 26.80 -47.85 -48.51
CA HIS A 5 27.56 -47.10 -47.51
C HIS A 5 27.33 -45.60 -47.78
N ARG A 6 26.42 -44.96 -47.06
CA ARG A 6 26.27 -43.50 -47.03
C ARG A 6 27.50 -42.93 -46.33
N SER A 7 28.44 -42.44 -47.09
CA SER A 7 29.53 -41.58 -46.56
C SER A 7 28.92 -40.32 -46.00
N ARG A 8 29.04 -40.09 -44.70
CA ARG A 8 28.63 -38.83 -44.08
C ARG A 8 29.68 -37.79 -44.47
N PRO A 9 29.29 -36.68 -45.15
CA PRO A 9 30.27 -35.61 -45.41
C PRO A 9 30.73 -35.02 -44.09
N GLY A 10 32.03 -35.00 -43.81
CA GLY A 10 32.60 -34.31 -42.67
C GLY A 10 32.56 -32.81 -42.93
N THR A 11 32.15 -32.04 -41.91
CA THR A 11 32.23 -30.57 -41.95
C THR A 11 33.65 -30.11 -42.05
N THR A 12 33.94 -29.22 -42.99
CA THR A 12 35.29 -28.65 -43.14
C THR A 12 35.56 -27.64 -42.03
N LEU A 13 36.82 -27.50 -41.63
CA LEU A 13 37.22 -26.56 -40.55
C LEU A 13 36.77 -25.12 -40.88
N ILE A 14 36.77 -24.73 -42.14
CA ILE A 14 36.33 -23.42 -42.60
C ILE A 14 34.80 -23.21 -42.42
N GLU A 15 34.01 -24.26 -42.64
CA GLU A 15 32.55 -24.22 -42.46
C GLU A 15 32.19 -24.04 -40.98
N LEU A 16 32.93 -24.70 -40.07
CA LEU A 16 32.78 -24.54 -38.64
C LEU A 16 33.13 -23.12 -38.18
N LEU A 17 34.23 -22.55 -38.70
CA LEU A 17 34.65 -21.18 -38.41
C LEU A 17 33.64 -20.16 -38.90
N LEU A 18 33.08 -20.34 -40.08
CA LEU A 18 32.05 -19.45 -40.65
C LEU A 18 30.77 -19.53 -39.85
N PHE A 19 30.36 -20.73 -39.42
CA PHE A 19 29.19 -20.92 -38.56
C PHE A 19 29.37 -20.20 -37.20
N LEU A 20 30.54 -20.36 -36.55
CA LEU A 20 30.85 -19.67 -35.30
C LEU A 20 30.84 -18.15 -35.46
N ALA A 21 31.37 -17.62 -36.56
CA ALA A 21 31.40 -16.20 -36.86
C ALA A 21 29.96 -15.65 -36.99
N ILE A 22 29.09 -16.34 -37.74
CA ILE A 22 27.65 -15.94 -37.89
C ILE A 22 26.97 -16.03 -36.54
N MET A 23 27.14 -17.08 -35.75
CA MET A 23 26.55 -17.24 -34.43
C MET A 23 26.99 -16.13 -33.48
N ALA A 24 28.27 -15.71 -33.51
CA ALA A 24 28.77 -14.61 -32.69
C ALA A 24 28.12 -13.28 -33.08
N ILE A 25 27.92 -13.01 -34.36
CA ILE A 25 27.21 -11.80 -34.83
C ILE A 25 25.74 -11.80 -34.38
N VAL A 26 25.04 -12.91 -34.56
CA VAL A 26 23.62 -13.03 -34.14
C VAL A 26 23.52 -12.88 -32.62
N ALA A 27 24.39 -13.54 -31.85
CA ALA A 27 24.40 -13.44 -30.40
C ALA A 27 24.66 -11.99 -29.91
N SER A 28 25.60 -11.28 -30.56
CA SER A 28 25.91 -9.89 -30.19
C SER A 28 24.77 -8.92 -30.37
N LEU A 29 23.82 -9.20 -31.28
CA LEU A 29 22.63 -8.39 -31.52
C LEU A 29 21.45 -8.81 -30.64
N THR A 30 21.29 -10.12 -30.39
CA THR A 30 20.13 -10.64 -29.67
C THR A 30 20.25 -10.50 -28.15
N LEU A 31 21.46 -10.67 -27.58
CA LEU A 31 21.67 -10.58 -26.14
C LEU A 31 21.28 -9.20 -25.54
N PRO A 32 21.68 -8.06 -26.12
CA PRO A 32 21.27 -6.75 -25.63
C PRO A 32 19.76 -6.55 -25.69
N MET A 33 19.09 -7.04 -26.77
CA MET A 33 17.64 -6.93 -26.88
C MET A 33 16.89 -7.72 -25.80
N LEU A 34 17.37 -8.91 -25.46
CA LEU A 34 16.79 -9.70 -24.37
C LEU A 34 16.99 -9.02 -23.01
N TYR A 35 18.14 -8.38 -22.81
CA TYR A 35 18.44 -7.64 -21.58
C TYR A 35 17.50 -6.45 -21.39
N THR A 36 17.35 -5.62 -22.42
CA THR A 36 16.42 -4.46 -22.37
C THR A 36 14.98 -4.89 -22.23
N ALA A 37 14.57 -5.99 -22.86
CA ALA A 37 13.22 -6.53 -22.71
C ALA A 37 12.96 -7.02 -21.27
N ALA A 38 13.93 -7.66 -20.62
CA ALA A 38 13.82 -8.11 -19.23
C ALA A 38 13.74 -6.91 -18.26
N GLU A 39 14.55 -5.88 -18.48
CA GLU A 39 14.54 -4.66 -17.67
C GLU A 39 13.19 -3.92 -17.77
N ASN A 40 12.68 -3.75 -18.98
CA ASN A 40 11.36 -3.14 -19.20
C ASN A 40 10.23 -3.91 -18.51
N ARG A 41 10.28 -5.23 -18.50
CA ARG A 41 9.31 -6.06 -17.76
C ARG A 41 9.36 -5.79 -16.27
N MET A 42 10.55 -5.69 -15.66
CA MET A 42 10.69 -5.39 -14.24
C MET A 42 10.15 -4.01 -13.89
N LEU A 43 10.38 -3.00 -14.74
CA LEU A 43 9.82 -1.66 -14.56
C LEU A 43 8.29 -1.68 -14.61
N GLN A 44 7.69 -2.33 -15.61
CA GLN A 44 6.24 -2.45 -15.72
C GLN A 44 5.62 -3.18 -14.53
N GLN A 45 6.24 -4.25 -14.05
CA GLN A 45 5.81 -4.94 -12.83
C GLN A 45 5.87 -4.03 -11.61
N THR A 46 6.90 -3.20 -11.50
CA THR A 46 7.04 -2.26 -10.39
C THR A 46 5.93 -1.22 -10.38
N VAL A 47 5.61 -0.64 -11.53
CA VAL A 47 4.48 0.29 -11.70
C VAL A 47 3.17 -0.40 -11.28
N SER A 48 2.89 -1.57 -11.83
CA SER A 48 1.65 -2.31 -11.54
C SER A 48 1.51 -2.65 -10.04
N ILE A 49 2.60 -3.03 -9.36
CA ILE A 49 2.58 -3.33 -7.93
C ILE A 49 2.28 -2.07 -7.11
N VAL A 50 2.89 -0.93 -7.43
CA VAL A 50 2.63 0.35 -6.74
C VAL A 50 1.18 0.78 -6.92
N GLU A 51 0.67 0.75 -8.15
CA GLU A 51 -0.71 1.12 -8.46
C GLU A 51 -1.72 0.19 -7.77
N GLN A 52 -1.49 -1.11 -7.81
CA GLN A 52 -2.38 -2.08 -7.17
C GLN A 52 -2.39 -1.91 -5.65
N ASN A 53 -1.22 -1.76 -5.01
CA ASN A 53 -1.15 -1.55 -3.57
C ASN A 53 -1.84 -0.24 -3.16
N GLY A 54 -1.61 0.85 -3.90
CA GLY A 54 -2.25 2.13 -3.63
C GLY A 54 -3.78 2.07 -3.74
N ALA A 55 -4.28 1.48 -4.84
CA ALA A 55 -5.72 1.32 -5.06
C ALA A 55 -6.38 0.42 -4.01
N GLN A 56 -5.78 -0.73 -3.68
CA GLN A 56 -6.27 -1.62 -2.62
C GLN A 56 -6.29 -0.93 -1.26
N THR A 57 -5.27 -0.14 -0.96
CA THR A 57 -5.19 0.63 0.29
C THR A 57 -6.33 1.63 0.41
N ILE A 58 -6.59 2.41 -0.66
CA ILE A 58 -7.74 3.34 -0.68
C ILE A 58 -9.06 2.59 -0.49
N GLN A 59 -9.24 1.45 -1.14
CA GLN A 59 -10.46 0.64 -1.00
C GLN A 59 -10.64 0.14 0.44
N ASN A 60 -9.58 -0.39 1.04
CA ASN A 60 -9.62 -0.90 2.42
C ASN A 60 -9.91 0.21 3.43
N ILE A 61 -9.21 1.34 3.32
CA ILE A 61 -9.47 2.50 4.18
C ILE A 61 -10.89 3.03 3.93
N GLY A 62 -11.30 3.10 2.64
CA GLY A 62 -12.61 3.56 2.25
C GLY A 62 -13.75 2.75 2.86
N LEU A 63 -13.61 1.43 2.90
CA LEU A 63 -14.58 0.56 3.56
C LEU A 63 -14.65 0.82 5.07
N LYS A 64 -13.50 1.02 5.74
CA LYS A 64 -13.46 1.33 7.17
C LYS A 64 -14.10 2.68 7.48
N VAL A 65 -13.80 3.71 6.67
CA VAL A 65 -14.39 5.06 6.82
C VAL A 65 -15.89 5.03 6.60
N ARG A 66 -16.36 4.40 5.52
CA ARG A 66 -17.80 4.33 5.20
C ARG A 66 -18.60 3.60 6.28
N ASN A 67 -18.02 2.58 6.91
CA ASN A 67 -18.68 1.80 7.95
C ASN A 67 -18.48 2.37 9.36
N ALA A 68 -17.79 3.52 9.49
CA ALA A 68 -17.61 4.19 10.75
C ALA A 68 -18.85 5.02 11.12
N GLU A 69 -19.10 5.15 12.40
CA GLU A 69 -20.17 6.00 12.95
C GLU A 69 -19.72 7.46 13.06
N LYS A 70 -18.46 7.68 13.39
CA LYS A 70 -17.91 9.02 13.65
C LYS A 70 -16.41 9.07 13.41
N ILE A 71 -15.93 10.24 12.97
CA ILE A 71 -14.51 10.57 12.94
C ILE A 71 -14.14 11.16 14.30
N LEU A 72 -13.28 10.45 15.06
CA LEU A 72 -12.79 10.91 16.36
C LEU A 72 -11.57 11.82 16.20
N TYR A 73 -10.71 11.52 15.23
CA TYR A 73 -9.50 12.30 14.94
C TYR A 73 -9.13 12.17 13.46
N PRO A 74 -8.67 13.23 12.80
CA PRO A 74 -8.48 14.61 13.27
C PRO A 74 -9.83 15.35 13.45
N ALA A 75 -9.80 16.49 14.18
CA ALA A 75 -10.95 17.37 14.31
C ALA A 75 -11.31 18.00 12.97
N ALA A 76 -12.56 18.43 12.81
CA ALA A 76 -13.05 19.03 11.57
C ALA A 76 -12.14 20.19 11.10
N GLY A 77 -11.74 20.16 9.83
CA GLY A 77 -10.83 21.13 9.21
C GLY A 77 -9.34 20.88 9.46
N GLN A 78 -8.98 19.99 10.38
CA GLN A 78 -7.57 19.68 10.71
C GLN A 78 -7.00 18.56 9.84
N THR A 79 -5.66 18.53 9.79
CA THR A 79 -4.86 17.51 9.09
C THR A 79 -3.97 16.79 10.11
N ALA A 80 -3.85 15.46 9.97
CA ALA A 80 -3.02 14.63 10.85
C ALA A 80 -2.35 13.49 10.06
N SER A 81 -1.39 12.81 10.69
CA SER A 81 -0.69 11.63 10.16
C SER A 81 -1.39 10.30 10.47
N TYR A 82 -2.55 10.32 11.11
CA TYR A 82 -3.36 9.15 11.42
C TYR A 82 -4.84 9.51 11.50
N LEU A 83 -5.69 8.51 11.34
CA LEU A 83 -7.14 8.62 11.39
C LEU A 83 -7.66 7.72 12.51
N VAL A 84 -8.56 8.23 13.32
CA VAL A 84 -9.26 7.45 14.36
C VAL A 84 -10.75 7.53 14.09
N LEU A 85 -11.36 6.37 13.98
CA LEU A 85 -12.77 6.18 13.67
C LEU A 85 -13.47 5.47 14.83
N GLN A 86 -14.65 5.94 15.18
CA GLN A 86 -15.58 5.20 16.00
C GLN A 86 -16.38 4.23 15.13
N THR A 87 -16.48 2.99 15.57
CA THR A 87 -17.26 1.94 14.90
C THR A 87 -18.27 1.33 15.87
N GLY A 88 -19.42 0.89 15.37
CA GLY A 88 -20.53 0.38 16.20
C GLY A 88 -20.29 -0.97 16.88
N SER A 89 -19.15 -1.61 16.65
CA SER A 89 -18.79 -2.90 17.25
C SER A 89 -17.69 -2.72 18.28
N GLY A 90 -17.88 -3.14 19.52
CA GLY A 90 -16.87 -3.09 20.58
C GLY A 90 -15.56 -3.80 20.21
N ARG A 91 -15.60 -4.79 19.30
CA ARG A 91 -14.40 -5.50 18.82
C ARG A 91 -13.59 -4.71 17.80
N THR A 92 -14.19 -3.75 17.11
CA THR A 92 -13.53 -2.95 16.07
C THR A 92 -13.37 -1.49 16.49
N ASN A 93 -13.88 -1.13 17.66
CA ASN A 93 -13.83 0.24 18.15
C ASN A 93 -12.67 0.45 19.13
N PRO A 94 -11.85 1.49 18.92
CA PRO A 94 -11.78 2.32 17.72
C PRO A 94 -11.03 1.62 16.58
N THR A 95 -11.26 2.09 15.36
CA THR A 95 -10.41 1.75 14.22
C THR A 95 -9.41 2.88 14.00
N ILE A 96 -8.13 2.56 14.07
CA ILE A 96 -7.03 3.51 13.85
C ILE A 96 -6.34 3.15 12.55
N VAL A 97 -6.14 4.15 11.67
CA VAL A 97 -5.40 4.01 10.41
C VAL A 97 -4.20 4.94 10.45
N GLY A 98 -3.02 4.42 10.17
CA GLY A 98 -1.79 5.22 10.15
C GLY A 98 -0.63 4.48 9.50
N VAL A 99 0.54 5.09 9.50
CA VAL A 99 1.77 4.48 8.97
C VAL A 99 2.69 4.06 10.11
N LEU A 100 3.16 2.83 10.06
CA LEU A 100 4.17 2.31 10.96
C LEU A 100 5.25 1.60 10.14
N THR A 101 6.51 1.97 10.35
CA THR A 101 7.66 1.38 9.64
C THR A 101 7.54 1.38 8.12
N GLY A 102 6.92 2.44 7.54
CA GLY A 102 6.75 2.56 6.10
C GLY A 102 5.63 1.69 5.50
N ALA A 103 4.75 1.13 6.33
CA ALA A 103 3.57 0.38 5.90
C ALA A 103 2.30 1.02 6.49
N ILE A 104 1.21 1.02 5.72
CA ILE A 104 -0.10 1.41 6.26
C ILE A 104 -0.66 0.26 7.07
N ILE A 105 -1.04 0.59 8.30
CA ILE A 105 -1.64 -0.33 9.25
C ILE A 105 -3.04 0.12 9.61
N ILE A 106 -3.90 -0.86 9.87
CA ILE A 106 -5.21 -0.68 10.48
C ILE A 106 -5.19 -1.39 11.82
N ILE A 107 -5.48 -0.68 12.89
CA ILE A 107 -5.59 -1.23 14.23
C ILE A 107 -7.05 -1.19 14.63
N GLN A 108 -7.61 -2.34 14.96
CA GLN A 108 -8.99 -2.48 15.43
C GLN A 108 -8.93 -3.11 16.82
N HIS A 109 -9.23 -2.32 17.84
CA HIS A 109 -9.05 -2.71 19.23
C HIS A 109 -7.62 -3.24 19.48
N THR A 110 -7.41 -4.55 19.59
CA THR A 110 -6.09 -5.18 19.80
C THR A 110 -5.51 -5.81 18.53
N ILE A 111 -6.27 -5.87 17.44
CA ILE A 111 -5.85 -6.53 16.20
C ILE A 111 -5.18 -5.51 15.29
N LYS A 112 -3.93 -5.77 14.96
CA LYS A 112 -3.15 -4.99 14.00
C LYS A 112 -3.10 -5.72 12.67
N GLU A 113 -3.58 -5.06 11.61
CA GLU A 113 -3.55 -5.54 10.24
C GLU A 113 -2.66 -4.62 9.39
N THR A 114 -1.74 -5.19 8.64
CA THR A 114 -0.93 -4.44 7.66
C THR A 114 -1.64 -4.49 6.31
N VAL A 115 -1.95 -3.32 5.75
CA VAL A 115 -2.72 -3.20 4.50
C VAL A 115 -1.81 -3.26 3.27
N THR A 116 -0.65 -2.62 3.34
CA THR A 116 0.33 -2.60 2.25
C THR A 116 1.26 -3.80 2.33
N THR A 117 1.70 -4.30 1.17
CA THR A 117 2.68 -5.40 1.11
C THR A 117 4.08 -4.91 1.47
N GLU A 118 4.96 -5.82 1.92
CA GLU A 118 6.37 -5.53 2.22
C GLU A 118 7.19 -5.08 1.00
N GLN A 119 6.62 -5.21 -0.21
CA GLN A 119 7.29 -4.86 -1.45
C GLN A 119 7.28 -3.36 -1.76
N VAL A 120 6.47 -2.59 -1.05
CA VAL A 120 6.32 -1.15 -1.22
C VAL A 120 6.55 -0.41 0.09
N GLY A 121 7.10 0.80 -0.01
CA GLY A 121 7.20 1.73 1.09
C GLY A 121 6.15 2.83 0.98
N VAL A 122 5.56 3.21 2.11
CA VAL A 122 4.59 4.31 2.19
C VAL A 122 5.21 5.47 2.95
N SER A 123 5.02 6.65 2.42
CA SER A 123 5.43 7.91 3.03
C SER A 123 4.34 8.97 2.88
N GLU A 124 4.52 10.09 3.58
CA GLU A 124 3.66 11.27 3.46
C GLU A 124 2.15 11.01 3.68
N PHE A 125 1.82 10.04 4.54
CA PHE A 125 0.43 9.77 4.87
C PHE A 125 -0.19 10.95 5.61
N ARG A 126 -1.25 11.51 5.04
CA ARG A 126 -1.98 12.65 5.59
C ARG A 126 -3.48 12.40 5.49
N VAL A 127 -4.17 12.72 6.56
CA VAL A 127 -5.62 12.66 6.62
C VAL A 127 -6.13 14.04 7.02
N ARG A 128 -6.99 14.62 6.21
CA ARG A 128 -7.69 15.87 6.52
C ARG A 128 -9.15 15.57 6.75
N ASN A 129 -9.67 15.99 7.89
CA ASN A 129 -11.10 15.93 8.16
C ASN A 129 -11.82 17.07 7.41
N THR A 130 -12.62 16.70 6.44
CA THR A 130 -13.38 17.64 5.57
C THR A 130 -14.85 17.75 5.96
N SER A 131 -15.21 17.22 7.13
CA SER A 131 -16.58 17.27 7.65
C SER A 131 -17.10 18.69 7.76
N THR A 132 -18.32 18.93 7.29
CA THR A 132 -19.01 20.22 7.34
C THR A 132 -20.00 20.31 8.50
N SER A 133 -20.46 19.17 8.99
CA SER A 133 -21.39 19.05 10.12
C SER A 133 -21.20 17.71 10.83
N ALA A 134 -21.85 17.53 11.97
CA ALA A 134 -21.85 16.25 12.69
C ALA A 134 -22.55 15.12 11.91
N THR A 135 -23.49 15.47 11.05
CA THR A 135 -24.24 14.52 10.20
C THR A 135 -23.60 14.30 8.83
N SER A 136 -22.76 15.22 8.36
CA SER A 136 -22.04 15.09 7.08
C SER A 136 -20.54 15.03 7.33
N GLN A 137 -20.07 13.84 7.66
CA GLN A 137 -18.67 13.60 7.96
C GLN A 137 -17.94 13.02 6.76
N SER A 138 -16.74 13.53 6.51
CA SER A 138 -15.88 13.08 5.41
C SER A 138 -14.42 13.33 5.72
N VAL A 139 -13.55 12.53 5.10
CA VAL A 139 -12.10 12.68 5.17
C VAL A 139 -11.50 12.71 3.77
N ALA A 140 -10.49 13.54 3.59
CA ALA A 140 -9.58 13.46 2.46
C ALA A 140 -8.28 12.81 2.94
N ILE A 141 -7.83 11.78 2.23
CA ILE A 141 -6.64 10.99 2.55
C ILE A 141 -5.67 11.14 1.39
N SER A 142 -4.40 11.38 1.70
CA SER A 142 -3.31 11.40 0.73
C SER A 142 -2.11 10.63 1.25
N PHE A 143 -1.42 9.88 0.39
CA PHE A 143 -0.20 9.17 0.72
C PHE A 143 0.60 8.87 -0.54
N HIS A 144 1.90 8.69 -0.35
CA HIS A 144 2.82 8.33 -1.42
C HIS A 144 3.28 6.87 -1.26
N VAL A 145 3.10 6.07 -2.30
CA VAL A 145 3.57 4.67 -2.36
C VAL A 145 4.75 4.60 -3.30
N SER A 146 5.84 4.01 -2.85
CA SER A 146 7.04 3.85 -3.66
C SER A 146 7.63 2.44 -3.57
N ARG A 147 8.33 2.03 -4.64
CA ARG A 147 9.08 0.79 -4.69
C ARG A 147 10.43 1.02 -5.38
N THR A 148 11.48 0.54 -4.74
CA THR A 148 12.83 0.57 -5.30
C THR A 148 13.23 -0.83 -5.74
N ILE A 149 13.62 -0.99 -6.99
CA ILE A 149 14.17 -2.23 -7.54
C ILE A 149 15.68 -2.09 -7.71
N ARG A 150 16.40 -3.15 -7.38
CA ARG A 150 17.85 -3.22 -7.57
C ARG A 150 18.13 -3.88 -8.92
N LEU A 151 18.40 -3.03 -9.91
CA LEU A 151 18.99 -3.41 -11.20
C LEU A 151 20.47 -3.00 -11.20
N GLN A 152 21.11 -2.95 -12.37
CA GLN A 152 22.47 -2.39 -12.48
C GLN A 152 22.54 -0.95 -11.94
N GLN A 153 21.45 -0.19 -12.16
CA GLN A 153 21.20 1.07 -11.45
C GLN A 153 19.90 0.94 -10.65
N PRO A 154 19.87 1.40 -9.39
CA PRO A 154 18.65 1.34 -8.60
C PRO A 154 17.62 2.28 -9.20
N HIS A 155 16.48 1.73 -9.61
CA HIS A 155 15.31 2.50 -10.05
C HIS A 155 14.25 2.53 -8.96
N SER A 156 13.74 3.74 -8.67
CA SER A 156 12.62 3.94 -7.76
C SER A 156 11.44 4.49 -8.55
N TYR A 157 10.29 3.86 -8.37
CA TYR A 157 9.01 4.36 -8.87
C TYR A 157 8.10 4.64 -7.69
N GLY A 158 7.42 5.77 -7.72
CA GLY A 158 6.48 6.17 -6.68
C GLY A 158 5.33 6.98 -7.25
N GLN A 159 4.17 6.88 -6.60
CA GLN A 159 2.94 7.55 -7.00
C GLN A 159 2.18 8.04 -5.78
N TYR A 160 1.56 9.22 -5.91
CA TYR A 160 0.63 9.76 -4.94
C TYR A 160 -0.77 9.22 -5.17
N PHE A 161 -1.44 8.92 -4.08
CA PHE A 161 -2.83 8.47 -4.06
C PHE A 161 -3.62 9.39 -3.17
N ASP A 162 -4.73 9.91 -3.70
CA ASP A 162 -5.64 10.82 -3.02
C ASP A 162 -7.06 10.28 -3.11
N ALA A 163 -7.80 10.37 -2.01
CA ALA A 163 -9.21 10.00 -1.97
C ALA A 163 -9.99 10.86 -0.98
N ALA A 164 -11.18 11.27 -1.37
CA ALA A 164 -12.16 11.86 -0.48
C ALA A 164 -13.26 10.84 -0.21
N ILE A 165 -13.53 10.55 1.05
CA ILE A 165 -14.42 9.47 1.48
C ILE A 165 -15.38 10.03 2.52
N GLY A 166 -16.70 9.92 2.26
CA GLY A 166 -17.76 10.23 3.23
C GLY A 166 -18.11 9.00 4.06
N LEU A 167 -18.55 9.21 5.30
CA LEU A 167 -19.23 8.19 6.08
C LEU A 167 -20.58 7.88 5.44
N LEU A 168 -21.03 6.62 5.55
CA LEU A 168 -22.41 6.30 5.23
C LEU A 168 -23.29 6.87 6.35
N ASP A 169 -24.25 7.69 5.94
CA ASP A 169 -25.27 8.23 6.85
C ASP A 169 -26.20 7.07 7.20
N ASP A 170 -25.90 6.40 8.31
CA ASP A 170 -26.72 5.32 8.84
C ASP A 170 -27.34 5.86 10.14
N ASP A 171 -28.66 5.90 10.23
CA ASP A 171 -29.46 6.33 11.40
C ASP A 171 -29.17 5.47 12.67
N ARG A 172 -27.95 5.01 12.84
CA ARG A 172 -27.55 4.26 14.03
C ARG A 172 -27.51 5.18 15.24
N PRO A 173 -28.16 4.81 16.32
CA PRO A 173 -28.05 5.56 17.56
C PRO A 173 -26.56 5.60 17.98
N THR A 174 -25.97 6.77 17.87
CA THR A 174 -24.65 7.04 18.46
C THR A 174 -24.73 6.73 19.94
N GLY A 175 -24.03 5.68 20.36
CA GLY A 175 -23.95 5.31 21.76
C GLY A 175 -23.59 6.54 22.61
N ALA A 176 -24.35 6.79 23.65
CA ALA A 176 -24.36 8.03 24.43
C ALA A 176 -23.14 8.21 25.34
N CYS A 177 -21.93 7.90 24.86
CA CYS A 177 -20.71 8.21 25.61
C CYS A 177 -20.10 9.52 25.13
N ASN A 178 -19.89 10.43 26.05
CA ASN A 178 -19.12 11.64 25.84
C ASN A 178 -17.68 11.41 26.35
N CYS A 179 -16.94 10.56 25.65
CA CYS A 179 -15.57 10.26 26.02
C CYS A 179 -14.61 11.42 25.68
N PRO A 180 -13.49 11.55 26.43
CA PRO A 180 -12.46 12.54 26.10
C PRO A 180 -11.92 12.35 24.67
N PRO A 181 -11.46 13.43 24.04
CA PRO A 181 -10.92 13.36 22.68
C PRO A 181 -9.64 12.50 22.65
N THR A 182 -9.46 11.80 21.56
CA THR A 182 -8.22 11.09 21.26
C THR A 182 -7.06 12.07 21.23
N SER A 183 -5.94 11.73 21.90
CA SER A 183 -4.76 12.58 22.00
C SER A 183 -3.48 11.83 21.67
N CYS A 184 -2.48 12.57 21.20
CA CYS A 184 -1.13 12.06 21.00
C CYS A 184 -0.33 12.20 22.30
N VAL A 185 0.25 11.11 22.79
CA VAL A 185 1.07 11.08 24.01
C VAL A 185 2.53 10.92 23.61
N ASN A 186 3.34 11.91 23.97
CA ASN A 186 4.78 11.94 23.75
C ASN A 186 5.25 11.69 22.30
N GLY A 187 4.41 11.92 21.30
CA GLY A 187 4.75 11.68 19.89
C GLY A 187 4.88 10.20 19.48
N THR A 188 4.69 9.27 20.42
CA THR A 188 4.95 7.83 20.21
C THR A 188 3.75 6.93 20.46
N ALA A 189 2.70 7.45 21.07
CA ALA A 189 1.49 6.68 21.36
C ALA A 189 0.23 7.54 21.20
N ILE A 190 -0.84 6.92 20.76
CA ILE A 190 -2.18 7.51 20.72
C ILE A 190 -2.95 7.01 21.91
N GLN A 191 -3.47 7.94 22.71
CA GLN A 191 -4.41 7.69 23.79
C GLN A 191 -5.83 7.85 23.24
N TRP A 192 -6.67 6.86 23.48
CA TRP A 192 -8.03 6.83 22.99
C TRP A 192 -8.97 6.17 24.01
N TYR A 193 -10.25 6.37 23.82
CA TYR A 193 -11.27 5.91 24.76
C TYR A 193 -12.29 5.06 24.04
N VAL A 194 -12.65 3.92 24.61
CA VAL A 194 -13.75 3.06 24.17
C VAL A 194 -14.97 3.36 25.01
N CYS A 195 -16.10 3.55 24.36
CA CYS A 195 -17.38 3.60 25.04
C CYS A 195 -17.95 2.19 25.17
N ASP A 196 -17.92 1.62 26.35
CA ASP A 196 -18.63 0.38 26.64
C ASP A 196 -19.66 0.62 27.76
N THR A 197 -20.92 0.25 27.50
CA THR A 197 -22.05 0.37 28.46
C THR A 197 -22.17 1.74 29.15
N GLY A 198 -21.79 2.84 28.45
CA GLY A 198 -21.84 4.20 28.99
C GLY A 198 -20.60 4.63 29.78
N ILE A 199 -19.58 3.77 29.89
CA ILE A 199 -18.31 4.05 30.55
C ILE A 199 -17.21 4.20 29.50
N CYS A 200 -16.37 5.24 29.66
CA CYS A 200 -15.22 5.45 28.79
C CYS A 200 -13.99 4.71 29.36
N GLU A 201 -13.57 3.64 28.72
CA GLU A 201 -12.34 2.94 29.05
C GLU A 201 -11.16 3.53 28.25
N GLU A 202 -10.12 3.92 28.97
CA GLU A 202 -8.89 4.46 28.38
C GLU A 202 -8.00 3.35 27.86
N SER A 203 -7.44 3.54 26.67
CA SER A 203 -6.43 2.66 26.10
C SER A 203 -5.36 3.46 25.36
N THR A 204 -4.21 2.85 25.15
CA THR A 204 -3.09 3.46 24.43
C THR A 204 -2.60 2.51 23.33
N THR A 205 -2.26 3.08 22.17
CA THR A 205 -1.69 2.32 21.06
C THR A 205 -0.37 2.97 20.65
N ALA A 206 0.70 2.17 20.55
CA ALA A 206 1.99 2.64 20.05
C ALA A 206 1.88 2.98 18.55
N LEU A 207 1.80 4.26 18.24
CA LEU A 207 1.81 4.80 16.88
C LEU A 207 2.47 6.18 16.95
N VAL A 208 3.45 6.41 16.08
CA VAL A 208 4.09 7.74 15.98
C VAL A 208 3.04 8.75 15.51
N CYS A 209 2.81 9.75 16.33
CA CYS A 209 1.83 10.80 16.09
C CYS A 209 2.46 12.19 16.29
N SER A 210 2.00 13.16 15.56
CA SER A 210 2.43 14.55 15.63
C SER A 210 1.24 15.49 15.60
#